data_0d4ede05adee781a8ecd9c25ec36a0bf
#
_entry.id   0d4ede05adee781a8ecd9c25ec36a0bf
#
_cell.length_a   1.000
_cell.length_b   1.000
_cell.length_c   1.000
_cell.angle_alpha   90.00
_cell.angle_beta   90.00
_cell.angle_gamma   90.00
#
_symmetry.space_group_name_H-M   'P 1'
#
loop_
_entity.id
_entity.type
_entity.pdbx_description
1 polymer ?
#
loop_
_entity_poly.entity_id
_entity_poly.type
_entity_poly.pdbx_seq_one_letter_code
_entity_poly.pdbx_strand_id
1 'polypeptide(L)'
;MIKVNTSLKPADLQSKLERFWQLSGEKVRLIDAEYDLSKGTPVFTIDGKYTTRGWTEWTEGFLYGSAVLQFDATGDKEALAYGRDNTIRRMASHVSHIGVHDHGFNNLSTYGNLLRLQHEGRIEKDDWQSHFYELALKVSGAVQASRWTVIPEGGYIHSFNGPHSLF
;
A
#
# COMPACT_ATOMS: atom_id res chain seq x y z
N MET A 1 -7.33 -20.79 24.03
CA MET A 1 -7.00 -19.40 24.43
C MET A 1 -5.51 -19.19 24.16
N ILE A 2 -5.15 -18.17 23.37
CA ILE A 2 -3.75 -17.84 23.08
C ILE A 2 -3.12 -17.28 24.36
N LYS A 3 -1.99 -17.86 24.80
CA LYS A 3 -1.24 -17.32 25.92
C LYS A 3 -0.33 -16.20 25.42
N VAL A 4 -0.56 -14.97 25.87
CA VAL A 4 0.29 -13.82 25.57
C VAL A 4 1.53 -13.86 26.46
N ASN A 5 2.72 -13.77 25.89
CA ASN A 5 3.95 -13.63 26.64
C ASN A 5 4.14 -12.15 27.02
N THR A 6 3.84 -11.80 28.24
CA THR A 6 3.92 -10.43 28.77
C THR A 6 5.33 -9.99 29.13
N SER A 7 6.31 -10.90 29.13
CA SER A 7 7.72 -10.57 29.39
C SER A 7 8.49 -10.13 28.14
N LEU A 8 7.91 -10.34 26.95
CA LEU A 8 8.56 -9.98 25.67
C LEU A 8 8.64 -8.46 25.52
N LYS A 9 9.83 -7.96 25.23
CA LYS A 9 10.10 -6.54 24.96
C LYS A 9 10.44 -6.37 23.46
N PRO A 10 10.24 -5.17 22.89
CA PRO A 10 10.63 -4.89 21.49
C PRO A 10 12.09 -5.24 21.19
N ALA A 11 13.02 -4.99 22.12
CA ALA A 11 14.43 -5.32 21.96
C ALA A 11 14.69 -6.83 21.77
N ASP A 12 13.85 -7.69 22.32
CA ASP A 12 13.98 -9.15 22.18
C ASP A 12 13.66 -9.64 20.75
N LEU A 13 13.07 -8.77 19.94
CA LEU A 13 12.71 -9.05 18.54
C LEU A 13 13.74 -8.53 17.55
N GLN A 14 14.77 -7.81 17.98
CA GLN A 14 15.71 -7.11 17.09
C GLN A 14 16.28 -8.02 16.00
N SER A 15 16.89 -9.14 16.35
CA SER A 15 17.50 -10.07 15.37
C SER A 15 16.48 -10.66 14.40
N LYS A 16 15.24 -10.86 14.85
CA LYS A 16 14.14 -11.35 13.98
C LYS A 16 13.68 -10.25 13.02
N LEU A 17 13.62 -9.01 13.45
CA LEU A 17 13.28 -7.86 12.61
C LEU A 17 14.38 -7.59 11.58
N GLU A 18 15.67 -7.66 11.97
CA GLU A 18 16.79 -7.55 11.04
C GLU A 18 16.70 -8.61 9.94
N ARG A 19 16.49 -9.87 10.33
CA ARG A 19 16.30 -10.96 9.37
C ARG A 19 15.05 -10.76 8.49
N PHE A 20 13.95 -10.30 9.07
CA PHE A 20 12.72 -9.99 8.33
C PHE A 20 12.97 -8.94 7.25
N TRP A 21 13.61 -7.82 7.59
CA TRP A 21 13.88 -6.75 6.65
C TRP A 21 14.90 -7.15 5.57
N GLN A 22 15.87 -7.98 5.90
CA GLN A 22 16.76 -8.57 4.90
C GLN A 22 15.95 -9.38 3.87
N LEU A 23 15.13 -10.32 4.32
CA LEU A 23 14.30 -11.15 3.44
C LEU A 23 13.27 -10.33 2.65
N SER A 24 12.69 -9.31 3.27
CA SER A 24 11.75 -8.39 2.62
C SER A 24 12.44 -7.65 1.46
N GLY A 25 13.61 -7.06 1.69
CA GLY A 25 14.36 -6.36 0.67
C GLY A 25 14.77 -7.26 -0.49
N GLU A 26 15.24 -8.49 -0.20
CA GLU A 26 15.55 -9.49 -1.22
C GLU A 26 14.30 -9.82 -2.06
N LYS A 27 13.13 -9.99 -1.42
CA LYS A 27 11.88 -10.32 -2.10
C LYS A 27 11.36 -9.17 -2.97
N VAL A 28 11.44 -7.93 -2.48
CA VAL A 28 11.04 -6.74 -3.27
C VAL A 28 11.88 -6.65 -4.54
N ARG A 29 13.19 -6.79 -4.44
CA ARG A 29 14.10 -6.77 -5.60
C ARG A 29 13.85 -7.92 -6.57
N LEU A 30 13.59 -9.12 -6.04
CA LEU A 30 13.29 -10.31 -6.86
C LEU A 30 12.00 -10.11 -7.67
N ILE A 31 10.95 -9.56 -7.05
CA ILE A 31 9.68 -9.27 -7.75
C ILE A 31 9.90 -8.22 -8.84
N ASP A 32 10.65 -7.17 -8.56
CA ASP A 32 10.96 -6.13 -9.55
C ASP A 32 11.73 -6.70 -10.75
N ALA A 33 12.71 -7.58 -10.49
CA ALA A 33 13.56 -8.16 -11.53
C ALA A 33 12.88 -9.24 -12.38
N GLU A 34 11.99 -10.04 -11.80
CA GLU A 34 11.49 -11.27 -12.44
C GLU A 34 10.01 -11.22 -12.83
N TYR A 35 9.21 -10.37 -12.16
CA TYR A 35 7.77 -10.34 -12.42
C TYR A 35 7.40 -9.37 -13.53
N ASP A 36 6.68 -9.87 -14.54
CA ASP A 36 6.17 -9.08 -15.65
C ASP A 36 4.89 -8.32 -15.24
N LEU A 37 5.06 -7.07 -14.82
CA LEU A 37 3.96 -6.18 -14.40
C LEU A 37 2.99 -5.83 -15.54
N SER A 38 3.30 -6.13 -16.81
CA SER A 38 2.34 -5.95 -17.91
C SER A 38 1.17 -6.94 -17.83
N LYS A 39 1.35 -8.02 -17.10
CA LYS A 39 0.30 -9.03 -16.82
C LYS A 39 -0.65 -8.62 -15.69
N GLY A 40 -0.39 -7.52 -15.01
CA GLY A 40 -1.12 -7.04 -13.85
C GLY A 40 -0.35 -7.21 -12.54
N THR A 41 -1.03 -7.02 -11.41
CA THR A 41 -0.41 -7.05 -10.08
C THR A 41 -0.19 -8.47 -9.57
N PRO A 42 0.96 -8.81 -8.97
CA PRO A 42 1.16 -10.10 -8.30
C PRO A 42 0.27 -10.21 -7.06
N VAL A 43 -0.61 -11.20 -7.03
CA VAL A 43 -1.60 -11.36 -5.95
C VAL A 43 -1.39 -12.64 -5.16
N PHE A 44 -1.19 -13.76 -5.83
CA PHE A 44 -1.01 -15.08 -5.22
C PHE A 44 -0.04 -15.94 -6.03
N THR A 45 0.37 -17.06 -5.50
CA THR A 45 1.29 -17.97 -6.17
C THR A 45 0.60 -19.25 -6.62
N ILE A 46 1.01 -19.74 -7.81
CA ILE A 46 0.74 -21.08 -8.29
C ILE A 46 2.10 -21.73 -8.57
N ASP A 47 2.34 -22.89 -7.99
CA ASP A 47 3.62 -23.62 -8.10
C ASP A 47 4.84 -22.74 -7.77
N GLY A 48 4.71 -21.90 -6.75
CA GLY A 48 5.75 -20.99 -6.27
C GLY A 48 5.99 -19.74 -7.14
N LYS A 49 5.22 -19.55 -8.20
CA LYS A 49 5.31 -18.38 -9.09
C LYS A 49 4.13 -17.45 -8.89
N TYR A 50 4.39 -16.15 -8.88
CA TYR A 50 3.33 -15.15 -8.79
C TYR A 50 2.41 -15.18 -9.99
N THR A 51 1.13 -14.99 -9.71
CA THR A 51 0.05 -14.80 -10.69
C THR A 51 -0.68 -13.50 -10.41
N THR A 52 -1.53 -13.07 -11.35
CA THR A 52 -2.21 -11.78 -11.31
C THR A 52 -3.72 -11.91 -11.39
N ARG A 53 -4.42 -10.84 -10.99
CA ARG A 53 -5.87 -10.67 -11.20
C ARG A 53 -6.25 -9.39 -11.91
N GLY A 54 -5.37 -8.48 -12.16
CA GLY A 54 -5.65 -7.22 -12.82
C GLY A 54 -5.20 -6.00 -12.02
N TRP A 55 -5.42 -4.82 -12.58
CA TRP A 55 -4.87 -3.57 -12.07
C TRP A 55 -5.62 -2.99 -10.87
N THR A 56 -6.90 -3.33 -10.70
CA THR A 56 -7.75 -2.77 -9.63
C THR A 56 -7.66 -3.52 -8.31
N GLU A 57 -6.82 -4.53 -8.23
CA GLU A 57 -6.63 -5.32 -7.02
C GLU A 57 -5.99 -4.49 -5.90
N TRP A 58 -6.44 -4.73 -4.69
CA TRP A 58 -5.96 -4.06 -3.49
C TRP A 58 -4.47 -4.29 -3.18
N THR A 59 -3.85 -5.27 -3.82
CA THR A 59 -2.46 -5.67 -3.58
C THR A 59 -1.43 -4.78 -4.26
N GLU A 60 -1.78 -4.00 -5.29
CA GLU A 60 -0.81 -3.15 -5.99
C GLU A 60 -0.20 -2.08 -5.08
N GLY A 61 -1.03 -1.48 -4.22
CA GLY A 61 -0.55 -0.56 -3.21
C GLY A 61 0.44 -1.18 -2.22
N PHE A 62 0.28 -2.46 -1.89
CA PHE A 62 1.24 -3.17 -1.05
C PHE A 62 2.53 -3.50 -1.78
N LEU A 63 2.49 -3.75 -3.07
CA LEU A 63 3.70 -4.00 -3.84
C LEU A 63 4.68 -2.81 -3.72
N TYR A 64 4.21 -1.60 -4.02
CA TYR A 64 5.05 -0.40 -3.95
C TYR A 64 5.19 0.14 -2.54
N GLY A 65 4.14 0.04 -1.73
CA GLY A 65 4.17 0.41 -0.32
C GLY A 65 5.15 -0.40 0.51
N SER A 66 5.33 -1.70 0.21
CA SER A 66 6.35 -2.53 0.86
C SER A 66 7.77 -2.02 0.62
N ALA A 67 8.06 -1.50 -0.57
CA ALA A 67 9.35 -0.90 -0.88
C ALA A 67 9.56 0.43 -0.11
N VAL A 68 8.52 1.25 0.01
CA VAL A 68 8.57 2.48 0.84
C VAL A 68 8.83 2.14 2.30
N LEU A 69 8.16 1.11 2.84
CA LEU A 69 8.38 0.63 4.21
C LEU A 69 9.76 -0.02 4.40
N GLN A 70 10.31 -0.69 3.37
CA GLN A 70 11.67 -1.20 3.39
C GLN A 70 12.68 -0.07 3.59
N PHE A 71 12.53 1.04 2.86
CA PHE A 71 13.34 2.23 3.08
C PHE A 71 13.14 2.80 4.49
N ASP A 72 11.91 2.93 4.94
CA ASP A 72 11.60 3.49 6.26
C ASP A 72 12.30 2.71 7.40
N ALA A 73 12.36 1.39 7.28
CA ALA A 73 12.98 0.53 8.27
C ALA A 73 14.52 0.44 8.15
N THR A 74 15.08 0.53 6.95
CA THR A 74 16.48 0.17 6.69
C THR A 74 17.34 1.29 6.10
N GLY A 75 16.71 2.35 5.57
CA GLY A 75 17.41 3.40 4.82
C GLY A 75 17.75 3.03 3.38
N ASP A 76 17.22 1.92 2.85
CA ASP A 76 17.46 1.44 1.48
C ASP A 76 16.91 2.41 0.43
N LYS A 77 17.77 3.24 -0.14
CA LYS A 77 17.41 4.26 -1.12
C LYS A 77 16.92 3.70 -2.45
N GLU A 78 17.36 2.51 -2.85
CA GLU A 78 16.88 1.84 -4.07
C GLU A 78 15.42 1.41 -3.88
N ALA A 79 15.09 0.86 -2.71
CA ALA A 79 13.71 0.53 -2.36
C ALA A 79 12.80 1.77 -2.34
N LEU A 80 13.28 2.92 -1.80
CA LEU A 80 12.53 4.17 -1.86
C LEU A 80 12.29 4.62 -3.30
N ALA A 81 13.32 4.63 -4.14
CA ALA A 81 13.20 5.04 -5.54
C ALA A 81 12.18 4.15 -6.27
N TYR A 82 12.29 2.83 -6.13
CA TYR A 82 11.34 1.88 -6.71
C TYR A 82 9.89 2.14 -6.25
N GLY A 83 9.67 2.24 -4.94
CA GLY A 83 8.34 2.48 -4.38
C GLY A 83 7.74 3.82 -4.81
N ARG A 84 8.52 4.91 -4.75
CA ARG A 84 8.08 6.25 -5.13
C ARG A 84 7.79 6.36 -6.63
N ASP A 85 8.72 5.93 -7.48
CA ASP A 85 8.59 6.08 -8.93
C ASP A 85 7.42 5.27 -9.49
N ASN A 86 7.19 4.05 -8.97
CA ASN A 86 6.04 3.26 -9.35
C ASN A 86 4.73 3.79 -8.76
N THR A 87 4.74 4.37 -7.56
CA THR A 87 3.57 5.09 -7.04
C THR A 87 3.12 6.17 -8.00
N ILE A 88 4.04 7.02 -8.44
CA ILE A 88 3.75 8.14 -9.35
C ILE A 88 3.27 7.62 -10.72
N ARG A 89 3.89 6.59 -11.24
CA ARG A 89 3.60 6.08 -12.61
C ARG A 89 2.35 5.22 -12.68
N ARG A 90 2.01 4.48 -11.63
CA ARG A 90 1.03 3.38 -11.70
C ARG A 90 -0.20 3.55 -10.83
N MET A 91 -0.09 4.25 -9.69
CA MET A 91 -1.18 4.27 -8.70
C MET A 91 -2.29 5.29 -9.01
N ALA A 92 -2.14 6.14 -10.04
CA ALA A 92 -3.14 7.17 -10.36
C ALA A 92 -4.54 6.61 -10.64
N SER A 93 -4.64 5.46 -11.29
CA SER A 93 -5.90 4.77 -11.58
C SER A 93 -6.66 4.36 -10.32
N HIS A 94 -5.94 4.02 -9.25
CA HIS A 94 -6.54 3.63 -7.97
C HIS A 94 -7.09 4.82 -7.18
N VAL A 95 -6.62 6.05 -7.46
CA VAL A 95 -7.03 7.26 -6.73
C VAL A 95 -8.51 7.57 -6.95
N SER A 96 -9.00 7.39 -8.18
CA SER A 96 -10.37 7.74 -8.59
C SER A 96 -11.27 6.53 -8.88
N HIS A 97 -10.80 5.31 -8.64
CA HIS A 97 -11.58 4.11 -8.95
C HIS A 97 -12.75 3.91 -7.99
N ILE A 98 -13.98 3.92 -8.51
CA ILE A 98 -15.20 3.85 -7.70
C ILE A 98 -15.70 2.42 -7.42
N GLY A 99 -15.12 1.41 -8.06
CA GLY A 99 -15.61 0.02 -8.04
C GLY A 99 -15.35 -0.73 -6.73
N VAL A 100 -14.39 -0.30 -5.92
CA VAL A 100 -13.94 -1.02 -4.71
C VAL A 100 -13.73 -0.06 -3.53
N HIS A 101 -13.76 -0.63 -2.32
CA HIS A 101 -13.50 0.09 -1.07
C HIS A 101 -12.01 0.13 -0.67
N ASP A 102 -11.12 -0.56 -1.41
CA ASP A 102 -9.72 -0.83 -1.03
C ASP A 102 -8.76 0.36 -1.20
N HIS A 103 -9.28 1.57 -1.24
CA HIS A 103 -8.50 2.79 -1.41
C HIS A 103 -7.41 2.98 -0.35
N GLY A 104 -7.68 2.57 0.90
CA GLY A 104 -6.68 2.63 1.96
C GLY A 104 -5.48 1.73 1.66
N PHE A 105 -5.72 0.50 1.23
CA PHE A 105 -4.66 -0.45 0.88
C PHE A 105 -3.79 0.06 -0.28
N ASN A 106 -4.40 0.68 -1.27
CA ASN A 106 -3.67 1.21 -2.42
C ASN A 106 -3.03 2.57 -2.12
N ASN A 107 -3.82 3.54 -1.68
CA ASN A 107 -3.39 4.94 -1.67
C ASN A 107 -2.70 5.37 -0.37
N LEU A 108 -3.08 4.83 0.81
CA LEU A 108 -2.35 5.11 2.06
C LEU A 108 -1.04 4.35 2.12
N SER A 109 -0.98 3.12 1.59
CA SER A 109 0.27 2.36 1.53
C SER A 109 1.33 3.01 0.65
N THR A 110 0.93 3.79 -0.35
CA THR A 110 1.79 4.47 -1.32
C THR A 110 1.90 5.97 -1.05
N TYR A 111 1.00 6.78 -1.60
CA TYR A 111 0.99 8.25 -1.41
C TYR A 111 1.01 8.66 0.06
N GLY A 112 0.23 7.96 0.92
CA GLY A 112 0.16 8.26 2.34
C GLY A 112 1.50 8.05 3.05
N ASN A 113 2.19 6.95 2.80
CA ASN A 113 3.51 6.71 3.38
C ASN A 113 4.58 7.67 2.84
N LEU A 114 4.57 8.02 1.55
CA LEU A 114 5.50 8.99 1.00
C LEU A 114 5.30 10.38 1.62
N LEU A 115 4.05 10.84 1.75
CA LEU A 115 3.73 12.10 2.41
C LEU A 115 4.15 12.09 3.90
N ARG A 116 3.89 11.00 4.61
CA ARG A 116 4.32 10.82 6.00
C ARG A 116 5.84 10.94 6.14
N LEU A 117 6.60 10.27 5.28
CA LEU A 117 8.07 10.32 5.31
C LEU A 117 8.62 11.74 5.07
N GLN A 118 7.96 12.53 4.21
CA GLN A 118 8.32 13.96 4.04
C GLN A 118 8.01 14.77 5.31
N HIS A 119 6.83 14.58 5.92
CA HIS A 119 6.44 15.29 7.14
C HIS A 119 7.33 14.92 8.34
N GLU A 120 7.82 13.69 8.40
CA GLU A 120 8.74 13.22 9.43
C GLU A 120 10.21 13.59 9.15
N GLY A 121 10.50 14.24 8.02
CA GLY A 121 11.87 14.59 7.62
C GLY A 121 12.76 13.38 7.30
N ARG A 122 12.16 12.23 7.01
CA ARG A 122 12.86 10.99 6.65
C ARG A 122 13.35 11.00 5.19
N ILE A 123 12.67 11.75 4.35
CA ILE A 123 13.07 12.07 2.97
C ILE A 123 13.00 13.58 2.77
N GLU A 124 13.70 14.07 1.77
CA GLU A 124 13.69 15.48 1.41
C GLU A 124 12.26 15.93 1.10
N LYS A 125 11.87 17.08 1.66
CA LYS A 125 10.58 17.69 1.38
C LYS A 125 10.62 18.37 0.02
N ASP A 126 9.69 17.97 -0.84
CA ASP A 126 9.40 18.61 -2.12
C ASP A 126 7.96 19.10 -2.09
N ASP A 127 7.76 20.41 -2.20
CA ASP A 127 6.43 21.01 -2.06
C ASP A 127 5.47 20.56 -3.15
N TRP A 128 5.95 20.36 -4.39
CA TRP A 128 5.14 19.85 -5.47
C TRP A 128 4.68 18.41 -5.20
N GLN A 129 5.63 17.54 -4.80
CA GLN A 129 5.31 16.16 -4.47
C GLN A 129 4.36 16.07 -3.26
N SER A 130 4.57 16.91 -2.23
CA SER A 130 3.69 16.97 -1.07
C SER A 130 2.25 17.30 -1.49
N HIS A 131 2.07 18.34 -2.29
CA HIS A 131 0.75 18.72 -2.82
C HIS A 131 0.14 17.63 -3.70
N PHE A 132 0.94 16.98 -4.53
CA PHE A 132 0.49 15.87 -5.37
C PHE A 132 -0.01 14.70 -4.54
N TYR A 133 0.72 14.30 -3.50
CA TYR A 133 0.31 13.21 -2.60
C TYR A 133 -0.94 13.58 -1.80
N GLU A 134 -1.02 14.82 -1.29
CA GLU A 134 -2.22 15.32 -0.62
C GLU A 134 -3.44 15.32 -1.55
N LEU A 135 -3.28 15.76 -2.80
CA LEU A 135 -4.36 15.76 -3.78
C LEU A 135 -4.84 14.33 -4.06
N ALA A 136 -3.92 13.39 -4.27
CA ALA A 136 -4.27 11.99 -4.48
C ALA A 136 -5.08 11.43 -3.30
N LEU A 137 -4.65 11.71 -2.06
CA LEU A 137 -5.36 11.26 -0.86
C LEU A 137 -6.72 11.93 -0.69
N LYS A 138 -6.85 13.23 -0.98
CA LYS A 138 -8.13 13.96 -0.94
C LYS A 138 -9.12 13.43 -1.96
N VAL A 139 -8.68 13.18 -3.20
CA VAL A 139 -9.53 12.58 -4.25
C VAL A 139 -9.96 11.17 -3.84
N SER A 140 -9.02 10.35 -3.37
CA SER A 140 -9.32 9.01 -2.85
C SER A 140 -10.34 9.05 -1.72
N GLY A 141 -10.20 9.99 -0.78
CA GLY A 141 -11.16 10.20 0.31
C GLY A 141 -12.55 10.63 -0.19
N ALA A 142 -12.61 11.53 -1.19
CA ALA A 142 -13.86 11.95 -1.80
C ALA A 142 -14.58 10.79 -2.50
N VAL A 143 -13.84 9.92 -3.20
CA VAL A 143 -14.39 8.71 -3.80
C VAL A 143 -14.98 7.79 -2.72
N GLN A 144 -14.28 7.57 -1.62
CA GLN A 144 -14.82 6.76 -0.52
C GLN A 144 -16.05 7.43 0.14
N ALA A 145 -16.05 8.74 0.31
CA ALA A 145 -17.21 9.48 0.82
C ALA A 145 -18.43 9.34 -0.11
N SER A 146 -18.25 9.31 -1.42
CA SER A 146 -19.34 9.10 -2.39
C SER A 146 -19.97 7.69 -2.32
N ARG A 147 -19.30 6.75 -1.67
CA ARG A 147 -19.79 5.38 -1.43
C ARG A 147 -20.66 5.27 -0.17
N TRP A 148 -20.95 6.39 0.49
CA TRP A 148 -21.78 6.42 1.67
C TRP A 148 -23.24 6.10 1.34
N THR A 149 -23.80 5.12 2.01
CA THR A 149 -25.20 4.70 1.89
C THR A 149 -25.91 4.99 3.20
N VAL A 150 -26.98 5.75 3.15
CA VAL A 150 -27.80 6.11 4.32
C VAL A 150 -28.84 5.04 4.60
N ILE A 151 -28.96 4.67 5.87
CA ILE A 151 -30.02 3.82 6.41
C ILE A 151 -30.70 4.54 7.58
N PRO A 152 -31.89 4.11 8.05
CA PRO A 152 -32.59 4.80 9.15
C PRO A 152 -31.75 4.93 10.43
N GLU A 153 -30.90 3.97 10.73
CA GLU A 153 -30.07 3.91 11.93
C GLU A 153 -28.71 4.59 11.76
N GLY A 154 -28.38 5.15 10.57
CA GLY A 154 -27.09 5.78 10.29
C GLY A 154 -26.66 5.64 8.84
N GLY A 155 -25.51 5.01 8.60
CA GLY A 155 -25.01 4.77 7.24
C GLY A 155 -23.73 3.95 7.23
N TYR A 156 -23.31 3.54 6.04
CA TYR A 156 -22.10 2.75 5.81
C TYR A 156 -21.49 3.08 4.45
N ILE A 157 -20.20 2.77 4.29
CA ILE A 157 -19.53 2.76 2.99
C ILE A 157 -19.70 1.37 2.39
N HIS A 158 -20.38 1.28 1.23
CA HIS A 158 -20.59 -0.03 0.58
C HIS A 158 -19.28 -0.58 -0.01
N SER A 159 -19.16 -1.92 -0.03
CA SER A 159 -17.91 -2.62 -0.34
C SER A 159 -17.61 -2.63 -1.84
N PHE A 160 -18.45 -3.28 -2.66
CA PHE A 160 -18.28 -3.42 -4.10
C PHE A 160 -19.45 -2.81 -4.87
N ASN A 161 -19.23 -2.42 -6.12
CA ASN A 161 -20.20 -2.19 -7.19
C ASN A 161 -21.46 -1.35 -6.88
N GLY A 162 -21.59 -0.74 -5.73
CA GLY A 162 -22.69 0.15 -5.42
C GLY A 162 -23.57 -0.30 -4.24
N PRO A 163 -24.56 0.53 -3.87
CA PRO A 163 -25.32 0.37 -2.63
C PRO A 163 -26.21 -0.86 -2.57
N HIS A 164 -26.48 -1.49 -3.69
CA HIS A 164 -27.29 -2.70 -3.78
C HIS A 164 -26.46 -3.99 -3.89
N SER A 165 -25.14 -3.89 -3.82
CA SER A 165 -24.27 -5.05 -3.77
C SER A 165 -24.33 -5.69 -2.40
N LEU A 166 -24.48 -7.02 -2.36
CA LEU A 166 -24.46 -7.80 -1.11
C LEU A 166 -23.03 -8.07 -0.60
N PHE A 167 -22.01 -7.60 -1.33
CA PHE A 167 -20.60 -7.78 -1.01
C PHE A 167 -19.86 -6.46 -1.00
#